data_2acf5c0c744ff38dfeaba183910f9131
#
_entry.id   2acf5c0c744ff38dfeaba183910f9131
#
_cell.length_a   1.000
_cell.length_b   1.000
_cell.length_c   1.000
_cell.angle_alpha   90.00
_cell.angle_beta   90.00
_cell.angle_gamma   90.00
#
_symmetry.space_group_name_H-M   'P 1'
#
loop_
_entity.id
_entity.type
_entity.pdbx_description
1 polymer ?
#
loop_
_entity_poly.entity_id
_entity_poly.type
_entity_poly.pdbx_seq_one_letter_code
_entity_poly.pdbx_strand_id
1 'polypeptide(L)'
;MNKLSILGLVLVFFLNGCKMEEDNFLVIGHRGAMGYETENTLASIQKALDLGVDMIEIDVFNIKSGETVVFHDERLERLSNGVGNIEEYNIFDLKKVILDGNHQIPTLQDVLKLIDNKVALNIELKGANTSERVNFITNYYISKKGWTLDNFVISSFNWDELRKMRNSNPDIAIAVLTEENPLDAIPIAKELNAIAVNPWYKKLTAENTKQIQKEGFKVFTYTVNEPEDIAKMKEFGVDGIFTNYPDRAN
;
A
#
# COMPACT_ATOMS: atom_id res chain seq x y z
N MET A 1 21.05 58.22 -53.37
CA MET A 1 21.70 57.23 -52.45
C MET A 1 20.54 56.58 -51.65
N ASN A 2 20.08 55.40 -52.14
CA ASN A 2 18.95 54.66 -51.50
C ASN A 2 19.52 53.69 -50.49
N LYS A 3 19.09 53.81 -49.23
CA LYS A 3 19.35 52.81 -48.17
C LYS A 3 18.22 51.81 -48.18
N LEU A 4 18.51 50.58 -48.55
CA LEU A 4 17.61 49.42 -48.44
C LEU A 4 17.71 48.86 -47.03
N SER A 5 16.62 48.94 -46.28
CA SER A 5 16.50 48.30 -44.96
C SER A 5 15.97 46.88 -45.16
N ILE A 6 16.78 45.88 -44.86
CA ILE A 6 16.38 44.46 -44.83
C ILE A 6 15.76 44.18 -43.46
N LEU A 7 14.46 43.90 -43.44
CA LEU A 7 13.72 43.46 -42.25
C LEU A 7 13.86 41.93 -42.11
N GLY A 8 14.71 41.49 -41.19
CA GLY A 8 14.85 40.06 -40.90
C GLY A 8 13.68 39.52 -40.13
N LEU A 9 12.95 38.58 -40.73
CA LEU A 9 11.86 37.84 -40.09
C LEU A 9 12.47 36.73 -39.24
N VAL A 10 12.46 36.88 -37.91
CA VAL A 10 12.85 35.83 -36.97
C VAL A 10 11.68 34.88 -36.75
N LEU A 11 11.78 33.69 -37.33
CA LEU A 11 10.79 32.62 -37.14
C LEU A 11 11.10 31.91 -35.83
N VAL A 12 10.33 32.21 -34.76
CA VAL A 12 10.44 31.52 -33.47
C VAL A 12 9.65 30.21 -33.55
N PHE A 13 10.35 29.09 -33.68
CA PHE A 13 9.79 27.76 -33.53
C PHE A 13 9.50 27.50 -32.04
N PHE A 14 8.23 27.52 -31.63
CA PHE A 14 7.79 26.96 -30.39
C PHE A 14 7.88 25.43 -30.50
N LEU A 15 8.94 24.85 -29.98
CA LEU A 15 8.97 23.42 -29.69
C LEU A 15 8.04 23.17 -28.51
N ASN A 16 6.81 22.74 -28.82
CA ASN A 16 5.96 22.09 -27.83
C ASN A 16 6.65 20.77 -27.44
N GLY A 17 7.48 20.81 -26.41
CA GLY A 17 7.96 19.62 -25.75
C GLY A 17 6.73 18.92 -25.14
N CYS A 18 6.34 17.77 -25.69
CA CYS A 18 5.53 16.82 -24.95
C CYS A 18 6.28 16.57 -23.64
N LYS A 19 5.79 17.09 -22.52
CA LYS A 19 6.09 16.53 -21.23
C LYS A 19 5.57 15.09 -21.29
N MET A 20 6.48 14.13 -21.37
CA MET A 20 6.14 12.77 -20.95
C MET A 20 5.73 12.91 -19.48
N GLU A 21 4.47 12.70 -19.17
CA GLU A 21 4.05 12.44 -17.79
C GLU A 21 4.89 11.25 -17.34
N GLU A 22 5.66 11.43 -16.29
CA GLU A 22 6.34 10.32 -15.63
C GLU A 22 5.25 9.32 -15.28
N ASP A 23 5.41 8.09 -15.74
CA ASP A 23 4.48 7.00 -15.50
C ASP A 23 4.55 6.66 -14.01
N ASN A 24 3.72 7.32 -13.20
CA ASN A 24 3.66 7.18 -11.75
C ASN A 24 2.91 5.90 -11.32
N PHE A 25 3.04 4.82 -12.10
CA PHE A 25 2.47 3.53 -11.78
C PHE A 25 3.23 2.87 -10.63
N LEU A 26 2.57 2.72 -9.47
CA LEU A 26 3.21 2.17 -8.28
C LEU A 26 3.20 0.64 -8.27
N VAL A 27 4.35 0.05 -7.97
CA VAL A 27 4.49 -1.38 -7.69
C VAL A 27 4.52 -1.58 -6.18
N ILE A 28 3.46 -2.20 -5.64
CA ILE A 28 3.28 -2.40 -4.20
C ILE A 28 3.53 -3.88 -3.90
N GLY A 29 4.55 -4.17 -3.09
CA GLY A 29 4.87 -5.52 -2.66
C GLY A 29 3.86 -6.03 -1.65
N HIS A 30 2.99 -6.97 -2.06
CA HIS A 30 1.90 -7.55 -1.27
C HIS A 30 2.46 -8.47 -0.19
N ARG A 31 2.24 -8.12 1.08
CA ARG A 31 2.81 -8.80 2.26
C ARG A 31 4.34 -8.95 2.14
N GLY A 32 4.99 -7.93 1.61
CA GLY A 32 6.35 -7.98 1.07
C GLY A 32 6.40 -8.49 -0.36
N ALA A 33 7.27 -9.45 -0.66
CA ALA A 33 7.32 -10.16 -1.93
C ALA A 33 6.92 -11.63 -1.70
N MET A 34 5.64 -11.86 -1.33
CA MET A 34 5.15 -13.16 -0.86
C MET A 34 5.18 -14.27 -1.92
N GLY A 35 5.40 -13.94 -3.16
CA GLY A 35 5.63 -14.94 -4.21
C GLY A 35 7.00 -15.62 -4.14
N TYR A 36 7.92 -15.07 -3.35
CA TYR A 36 9.29 -15.55 -3.19
C TYR A 36 9.64 -16.00 -1.77
N GLU A 37 9.02 -15.37 -0.77
CA GLU A 37 9.28 -15.62 0.65
C GLU A 37 7.95 -15.75 1.40
N THR A 38 7.96 -16.39 2.57
CA THR A 38 6.74 -16.49 3.40
C THR A 38 6.18 -15.11 3.71
N GLU A 39 4.89 -14.91 3.41
CA GLU A 39 4.17 -13.64 3.55
C GLU A 39 4.33 -13.01 4.93
N ASN A 40 4.34 -11.67 4.98
CA ASN A 40 4.36 -10.91 6.23
C ASN A 40 5.57 -11.21 7.14
N THR A 41 6.65 -11.75 6.60
CA THR A 41 7.91 -11.98 7.32
C THR A 41 8.95 -10.90 7.00
N LEU A 42 9.95 -10.76 7.86
CA LEU A 42 11.08 -9.86 7.57
C LEU A 42 11.83 -10.28 6.29
N ALA A 43 11.87 -11.58 5.96
CA ALA A 43 12.46 -12.08 4.72
C ALA A 43 11.67 -11.59 3.47
N SER A 44 10.34 -11.70 3.50
CA SER A 44 9.47 -11.22 2.42
C SER A 44 9.60 -9.70 2.21
N ILE A 45 9.67 -8.95 3.30
CA ILE A 45 9.84 -7.50 3.27
C ILE A 45 11.23 -7.12 2.73
N GLN A 46 12.30 -7.80 3.18
CA GLN A 46 13.65 -7.58 2.63
C GLN A 46 13.68 -7.90 1.14
N LYS A 47 13.05 -9.00 0.72
CA LYS A 47 12.97 -9.37 -0.70
C LYS A 47 12.26 -8.30 -1.54
N ALA A 48 11.19 -7.69 -1.02
CA ALA A 48 10.50 -6.58 -1.68
C ALA A 48 11.41 -5.35 -1.83
N LEU A 49 12.16 -4.99 -0.77
CA LEU A 49 13.17 -3.93 -0.83
C LEU A 49 14.24 -4.22 -1.89
N ASP A 50 14.74 -5.45 -1.95
CA ASP A 50 15.77 -5.87 -2.92
C ASP A 50 15.26 -5.83 -4.36
N LEU A 51 13.96 -6.02 -4.57
CA LEU A 51 13.29 -5.92 -5.87
C LEU A 51 12.92 -4.48 -6.27
N GLY A 52 13.15 -3.51 -5.39
CA GLY A 52 12.98 -2.09 -5.69
C GLY A 52 11.52 -1.64 -5.81
N VAL A 53 10.63 -2.16 -4.95
CA VAL A 53 9.23 -1.74 -4.91
C VAL A 53 9.09 -0.27 -4.48
N ASP A 54 8.01 0.40 -4.94
CA ASP A 54 7.69 1.77 -4.53
C ASP A 54 7.07 1.83 -3.12
N MET A 55 6.34 0.79 -2.75
CA MET A 55 5.66 0.65 -1.46
C MET A 55 5.63 -0.82 -1.05
N ILE A 56 5.65 -1.09 0.24
CA ILE A 56 5.40 -2.42 0.80
C ILE A 56 4.05 -2.40 1.49
N GLU A 57 3.30 -3.47 1.34
CA GLU A 57 2.06 -3.68 2.08
C GLU A 57 2.25 -4.81 3.10
N ILE A 58 1.63 -4.64 4.27
CA ILE A 58 1.57 -5.62 5.37
C ILE A 58 0.21 -5.60 6.06
N ASP A 59 -0.16 -6.75 6.62
CA ASP A 59 -1.36 -6.92 7.45
C ASP A 59 -1.04 -6.88 8.93
N VAL A 60 -1.88 -6.25 9.77
CA VAL A 60 -1.62 -6.17 11.20
C VAL A 60 -2.80 -6.55 12.07
N PHE A 61 -2.49 -7.20 13.20
CA PHE A 61 -3.38 -7.45 14.32
C PHE A 61 -2.80 -6.90 15.62
N ASN A 62 -3.66 -6.50 16.55
CA ASN A 62 -3.27 -6.33 17.94
C ASN A 62 -3.47 -7.64 18.69
N ILE A 63 -2.48 -8.06 19.48
CA ILE A 63 -2.58 -9.25 20.30
C ILE A 63 -2.95 -8.91 21.73
N LYS A 64 -3.35 -9.91 22.52
CA LYS A 64 -3.84 -9.76 23.90
C LYS A 64 -2.91 -8.97 24.83
N SER A 65 -1.61 -9.09 24.66
CA SER A 65 -0.63 -8.36 25.47
C SER A 65 -0.35 -6.92 24.98
N GLY A 66 -1.01 -6.47 23.91
CA GLY A 66 -0.99 -5.08 23.44
C GLY A 66 0.02 -4.75 22.35
N GLU A 67 0.78 -5.72 21.86
CA GLU A 67 1.66 -5.53 20.70
C GLU A 67 0.86 -5.60 19.40
N THR A 68 1.32 -4.85 18.40
CA THR A 68 0.85 -4.96 17.02
C THR A 68 1.80 -5.87 16.26
N VAL A 69 1.27 -6.97 15.74
CA VAL A 69 2.03 -8.01 15.03
C VAL A 69 1.60 -8.08 13.56
N VAL A 70 2.51 -8.58 12.71
CA VAL A 70 2.32 -8.60 11.26
C VAL A 70 1.96 -10.01 10.82
N PHE A 71 0.68 -10.20 10.45
CA PHE A 71 0.12 -11.48 10.04
C PHE A 71 -1.21 -11.24 9.33
N HIS A 72 -1.61 -12.12 8.40
CA HIS A 72 -2.81 -11.89 7.60
C HIS A 72 -4.10 -12.50 8.19
N ASP A 73 -4.03 -13.73 8.68
CA ASP A 73 -5.22 -14.48 9.09
C ASP A 73 -5.55 -14.26 10.57
N GLU A 74 -6.81 -14.36 10.92
CA GLU A 74 -7.21 -14.40 12.33
C GLU A 74 -6.64 -15.64 13.04
N ARG A 75 -6.42 -16.73 12.32
CA ARG A 75 -5.98 -18.02 12.84
C ARG A 75 -4.61 -18.42 12.30
N LEU A 76 -3.80 -19.03 13.18
CA LEU A 76 -2.39 -19.32 12.92
C LEU A 76 -2.14 -20.54 12.03
N GLU A 77 -3.11 -21.44 11.88
CA GLU A 77 -2.91 -22.80 11.36
C GLU A 77 -2.44 -22.88 9.90
N ARG A 78 -2.79 -21.89 9.06
CA ARG A 78 -2.47 -21.94 7.62
C ARG A 78 -0.97 -21.87 7.34
N LEU A 79 -0.23 -21.08 8.11
CA LEU A 79 1.16 -20.74 7.83
C LEU A 79 2.13 -21.09 8.97
N SER A 80 1.64 -21.72 10.05
CA SER A 80 2.48 -21.94 11.23
C SER A 80 2.16 -23.22 11.97
N ASN A 81 3.02 -23.55 12.92
CA ASN A 81 2.76 -24.59 13.92
C ASN A 81 1.87 -24.11 15.08
N GLY A 82 1.42 -22.87 15.07
CA GLY A 82 0.50 -22.30 16.06
C GLY A 82 -0.95 -22.71 15.80
N VAL A 83 -1.80 -22.57 16.81
CA VAL A 83 -3.22 -22.95 16.76
C VAL A 83 -4.09 -21.89 17.43
N GLY A 84 -5.18 -21.52 16.80
CA GLY A 84 -6.18 -20.61 17.37
C GLY A 84 -6.04 -19.17 16.87
N ASN A 85 -6.79 -18.26 17.50
CA ASN A 85 -6.86 -16.87 17.11
C ASN A 85 -5.61 -16.11 17.57
N ILE A 86 -4.96 -15.37 16.67
CA ILE A 86 -3.75 -14.60 16.94
C ILE A 86 -3.97 -13.51 18.01
N GLU A 87 -5.15 -12.92 18.06
CA GLU A 87 -5.49 -11.85 19.01
C GLU A 87 -5.55 -12.36 20.48
N GLU A 88 -5.71 -13.68 20.68
CA GLU A 88 -5.71 -14.29 22.01
C GLU A 88 -4.33 -14.56 22.59
N TYR A 89 -3.27 -14.42 21.77
CA TYR A 89 -1.90 -14.67 22.18
C TYR A 89 -1.31 -13.50 22.98
N ASN A 90 -0.40 -13.84 23.90
CA ASN A 90 0.59 -12.87 24.40
C ASN A 90 1.88 -12.98 23.59
N ILE A 91 2.70 -11.95 23.62
CA ILE A 91 3.92 -11.90 22.81
C ILE A 91 4.92 -13.04 23.13
N PHE A 92 5.00 -13.49 24.38
CA PHE A 92 5.94 -14.53 24.77
C PHE A 92 5.58 -15.89 24.16
N ASP A 93 4.29 -16.20 24.05
CA ASP A 93 3.81 -17.44 23.42
C ASP A 93 3.83 -17.31 21.89
N LEU A 94 3.50 -16.15 21.35
CA LEU A 94 3.55 -15.90 19.91
C LEU A 94 5.00 -16.02 19.36
N LYS A 95 6.01 -15.63 20.11
CA LYS A 95 7.42 -15.81 19.74
C LYS A 95 7.88 -17.26 19.67
N LYS A 96 7.11 -18.21 20.19
CA LYS A 96 7.39 -19.66 20.06
C LYS A 96 6.74 -20.24 18.80
N VAL A 97 5.83 -19.52 18.19
CA VAL A 97 5.19 -19.92 16.92
C VAL A 97 6.20 -19.76 15.79
N ILE A 98 6.32 -20.82 15.00
CA ILE A 98 7.22 -20.85 13.85
C ILE A 98 6.36 -20.90 12.59
N LEU A 99 6.58 -19.95 11.70
CA LEU A 99 5.98 -19.90 10.37
C LEU A 99 6.72 -20.85 9.41
N ASP A 100 6.05 -21.20 8.33
CA ASP A 100 6.66 -21.91 7.20
C ASP A 100 7.94 -21.20 6.76
N GLY A 101 8.97 -21.97 6.38
CA GLY A 101 10.29 -21.42 6.09
C GLY A 101 11.12 -21.08 7.34
N ASN A 102 10.68 -21.52 8.55
CA ASN A 102 11.37 -21.29 9.83
C ASN A 102 11.48 -19.79 10.21
N HIS A 103 10.44 -19.02 9.90
CA HIS A 103 10.35 -17.61 10.25
C HIS A 103 9.57 -17.41 11.56
N GLN A 104 9.65 -16.22 12.11
CA GLN A 104 8.83 -15.76 13.25
C GLN A 104 7.86 -14.68 12.80
N ILE A 105 6.74 -14.55 13.49
CA ILE A 105 5.79 -13.44 13.30
C ILE A 105 6.46 -12.15 13.80
N PRO A 106 6.72 -11.15 12.94
CA PRO A 106 7.34 -9.90 13.37
C PRO A 106 6.33 -8.97 14.03
N THR A 107 6.82 -8.06 14.86
CA THR A 107 6.04 -6.89 15.28
C THR A 107 6.07 -5.80 14.20
N LEU A 108 5.10 -4.87 14.23
CA LEU A 108 5.13 -3.70 13.37
C LEU A 108 6.45 -2.91 13.52
N GLN A 109 6.99 -2.83 14.76
CA GLN A 109 8.24 -2.14 15.01
C GLN A 109 9.44 -2.84 14.37
N ASP A 110 9.43 -4.17 14.27
CA ASP A 110 10.52 -4.93 13.60
C ASP A 110 10.50 -4.61 12.08
N VAL A 111 9.31 -4.54 11.48
CA VAL A 111 9.13 -4.14 10.08
C VAL A 111 9.60 -2.70 9.84
N LEU A 112 9.17 -1.76 10.67
CA LEU A 112 9.56 -0.36 10.56
C LEU A 112 11.07 -0.14 10.71
N LYS A 113 11.74 -0.93 11.57
CA LYS A 113 13.21 -0.91 11.68
C LYS A 113 13.89 -1.44 10.42
N LEU A 114 13.35 -2.49 9.81
CA LEU A 114 13.93 -3.10 8.61
C LEU A 114 13.79 -2.16 7.41
N ILE A 115 12.61 -1.60 7.20
CA ILE A 115 12.34 -0.68 6.08
C ILE A 115 13.16 0.60 6.24
N ASP A 116 13.28 1.12 7.46
CA ASP A 116 14.09 2.31 7.79
C ASP A 116 13.80 3.51 6.86
N ASN A 117 12.53 3.77 6.64
CA ASN A 117 11.95 4.82 5.78
C ASN A 117 12.43 4.84 4.29
N LYS A 118 13.00 3.74 3.80
CA LYS A 118 13.52 3.65 2.40
C LYS A 118 12.42 3.63 1.35
N VAL A 119 11.25 3.09 1.69
CA VAL A 119 10.06 3.01 0.84
C VAL A 119 8.81 3.31 1.68
N ALA A 120 7.71 3.65 1.04
CA ALA A 120 6.43 3.82 1.73
C ALA A 120 5.90 2.46 2.26
N LEU A 121 5.06 2.53 3.30
CA LEU A 121 4.44 1.36 3.93
C LEU A 121 2.93 1.52 3.96
N ASN A 122 2.22 0.61 3.29
CA ASN A 122 0.79 0.43 3.45
C ASN A 122 0.53 -0.57 4.58
N ILE A 123 -0.24 -0.17 5.59
CA ILE A 123 -0.59 -0.99 6.74
C ILE A 123 -2.07 -1.31 6.67
N GLU A 124 -2.42 -2.57 6.36
CA GLU A 124 -3.81 -3.04 6.41
C GLU A 124 -4.21 -3.38 7.84
N LEU A 125 -5.26 -2.71 8.33
CA LEU A 125 -5.85 -2.99 9.64
C LEU A 125 -6.80 -4.18 9.51
N LYS A 126 -6.41 -5.36 10.05
CA LYS A 126 -7.21 -6.61 10.00
C LYS A 126 -8.09 -6.77 11.22
N GLY A 127 -7.52 -6.69 12.41
CA GLY A 127 -8.22 -6.88 13.67
C GLY A 127 -8.99 -5.64 14.13
N ALA A 128 -9.91 -5.85 15.07
CA ALA A 128 -10.61 -4.76 15.71
C ALA A 128 -9.68 -3.95 16.62
N ASN A 129 -9.92 -2.62 16.70
CA ASN A 129 -9.14 -1.69 17.54
C ASN A 129 -7.64 -1.62 17.22
N THR A 130 -7.25 -1.96 15.99
CA THR A 130 -5.86 -1.84 15.52
C THR A 130 -5.46 -0.39 15.26
N SER A 131 -6.41 0.46 14.87
CA SER A 131 -6.19 1.86 14.48
C SER A 131 -5.46 2.69 15.55
N GLU A 132 -5.88 2.64 16.81
CA GLU A 132 -5.26 3.44 17.87
C GLU A 132 -3.79 3.06 18.10
N ARG A 133 -3.50 1.76 18.13
CA ARG A 133 -2.15 1.27 18.38
C ARG A 133 -1.22 1.54 17.20
N VAL A 134 -1.71 1.35 15.97
CA VAL A 134 -0.98 1.68 14.74
C VAL A 134 -0.69 3.19 14.71
N ASN A 135 -1.69 4.05 14.99
CA ASN A 135 -1.49 5.50 15.06
C ASN A 135 -0.43 5.90 16.11
N PHE A 136 -0.44 5.27 17.29
CA PHE A 136 0.58 5.52 18.30
C PHE A 136 1.99 5.16 17.82
N ILE A 137 2.15 3.99 17.18
CA ILE A 137 3.45 3.52 16.68
C ILE A 137 3.94 4.41 15.53
N THR A 138 3.10 4.72 14.54
CA THR A 138 3.47 5.56 13.39
C THR A 138 3.88 6.96 13.84
N ASN A 139 3.12 7.59 14.75
CA ASN A 139 3.47 8.89 15.33
C ASN A 139 4.80 8.87 16.10
N TYR A 140 5.12 7.78 16.79
CA TYR A 140 6.42 7.64 17.43
C TYR A 140 7.55 7.59 16.39
N TYR A 141 7.38 6.83 15.29
CA TYR A 141 8.39 6.74 14.23
C TYR A 141 8.56 8.06 13.48
N ILE A 142 7.47 8.79 13.22
CA ILE A 142 7.51 10.14 12.65
C ILE A 142 8.27 11.09 13.57
N SER A 143 7.95 11.10 14.86
CA SER A 143 8.54 12.08 15.79
C SER A 143 9.97 11.76 16.21
N LYS A 144 10.41 10.50 16.15
CA LYS A 144 11.66 10.02 16.78
C LYS A 144 12.59 9.23 15.86
N LYS A 145 12.13 8.79 14.68
CA LYS A 145 12.86 7.84 13.81
C LYS A 145 13.03 8.31 12.37
N GLY A 146 12.71 9.57 12.09
CA GLY A 146 12.93 10.18 10.76
C GLY A 146 11.93 9.78 9.69
N TRP A 147 10.86 9.08 10.06
CA TRP A 147 9.73 8.82 9.16
C TRP A 147 8.88 10.10 9.00
N THR A 148 8.09 10.16 7.94
CA THR A 148 7.14 11.25 7.67
C THR A 148 5.73 10.67 7.48
N LEU A 149 4.71 11.52 7.48
CA LEU A 149 3.34 11.07 7.16
C LEU A 149 3.24 10.45 5.76
N ASP A 150 3.99 11.00 4.80
CA ASP A 150 3.98 10.52 3.41
C ASP A 150 4.55 9.09 3.25
N ASN A 151 5.24 8.59 4.27
CA ASN A 151 5.71 7.20 4.28
C ASN A 151 4.62 6.19 4.66
N PHE A 152 3.44 6.63 5.09
CA PHE A 152 2.38 5.74 5.58
C PHE A 152 1.11 5.87 4.79
N VAL A 153 0.52 4.73 4.43
CA VAL A 153 -0.86 4.59 3.97
C VAL A 153 -1.55 3.58 4.87
N ILE A 154 -2.74 3.90 5.37
CA ILE A 154 -3.54 2.97 6.18
C ILE A 154 -4.69 2.47 5.34
N SER A 155 -4.84 1.15 5.24
CA SER A 155 -5.93 0.53 4.50
C SER A 155 -6.72 -0.45 5.36
N SER A 156 -7.96 -0.72 5.00
CA SER A 156 -8.78 -1.76 5.63
C SER A 156 -10.04 -2.05 4.82
N PHE A 157 -10.53 -3.30 4.90
CA PHE A 157 -11.91 -3.66 4.57
C PHE A 157 -12.88 -3.29 5.70
N ASN A 158 -12.39 -3.17 6.94
CA ASN A 158 -13.16 -2.68 8.07
C ASN A 158 -13.14 -1.14 8.06
N TRP A 159 -14.12 -0.56 7.41
CA TRP A 159 -14.20 0.89 7.27
C TRP A 159 -14.40 1.64 8.60
N ASP A 160 -14.90 0.95 9.65
CA ASP A 160 -15.01 1.56 10.98
C ASP A 160 -13.63 1.75 11.63
N GLU A 161 -12.68 0.86 11.38
CA GLU A 161 -11.28 1.07 11.79
C GLU A 161 -10.65 2.27 11.05
N LEU A 162 -10.99 2.47 9.76
CA LEU A 162 -10.55 3.66 9.03
C LEU A 162 -11.16 4.95 9.60
N ARG A 163 -12.44 4.93 10.02
CA ARG A 163 -13.08 6.07 10.71
C ARG A 163 -12.38 6.40 12.03
N LYS A 164 -12.06 5.37 12.83
CA LYS A 164 -11.30 5.55 14.08
C LYS A 164 -9.91 6.13 13.79
N MET A 165 -9.22 5.62 12.74
CA MET A 165 -7.92 6.15 12.33
C MET A 165 -8.03 7.63 11.94
N ARG A 166 -8.97 8.01 11.07
CA ARG A 166 -9.19 9.40 10.64
C ARG A 166 -9.51 10.33 11.80
N ASN A 167 -10.32 9.88 12.76
CA ASN A 167 -10.64 10.66 13.96
C ASN A 167 -9.40 10.88 14.85
N SER A 168 -8.49 9.92 14.90
CA SER A 168 -7.26 9.99 15.71
C SER A 168 -6.11 10.71 15.00
N ASN A 169 -6.10 10.70 13.67
CA ASN A 169 -5.07 11.31 12.83
C ASN A 169 -5.70 11.90 11.56
N PRO A 170 -5.98 13.23 11.56
CA PRO A 170 -6.63 13.90 10.43
C PRO A 170 -5.82 13.89 9.14
N ASP A 171 -4.49 13.76 9.22
CA ASP A 171 -3.57 13.98 8.11
C ASP A 171 -3.00 12.70 7.49
N ILE A 172 -3.14 11.54 8.17
CA ILE A 172 -2.60 10.27 7.65
C ILE A 172 -3.32 9.85 6.37
N ALA A 173 -2.57 9.36 5.40
CA ALA A 173 -3.15 8.84 4.15
C ALA A 173 -3.97 7.58 4.42
N ILE A 174 -5.19 7.53 3.88
CA ILE A 174 -6.11 6.39 3.98
C ILE A 174 -6.44 5.89 2.58
N ALA A 175 -6.49 4.56 2.41
CA ALA A 175 -6.99 3.88 1.23
C ALA A 175 -8.13 2.92 1.61
N VAL A 176 -9.22 2.95 0.85
CA VAL A 176 -10.43 2.17 1.15
C VAL A 176 -10.41 0.87 0.35
N LEU A 177 -10.28 -0.27 1.03
CA LEU A 177 -10.35 -1.60 0.40
C LEU A 177 -11.79 -2.01 0.11
N THR A 178 -12.01 -2.68 -1.04
CA THR A 178 -13.31 -3.25 -1.42
C THR A 178 -13.15 -4.46 -2.34
N GLU A 179 -13.96 -5.50 -2.15
CA GLU A 179 -13.97 -6.72 -2.97
C GLU A 179 -15.13 -6.76 -3.97
N GLU A 180 -16.21 -6.02 -3.69
CA GLU A 180 -17.42 -6.02 -4.50
C GLU A 180 -17.39 -4.91 -5.57
N ASN A 181 -18.48 -4.17 -5.73
CA ASN A 181 -18.50 -3.08 -6.70
C ASN A 181 -17.53 -1.95 -6.28
N PRO A 182 -16.50 -1.64 -7.08
CA PRO A 182 -15.52 -0.62 -6.74
C PRO A 182 -16.11 0.77 -6.44
N LEU A 183 -17.25 1.09 -7.06
CA LEU A 183 -17.89 2.39 -6.92
C LEU A 183 -18.56 2.59 -5.55
N ASP A 184 -18.89 1.50 -4.85
CA ASP A 184 -19.54 1.56 -3.52
C ASP A 184 -18.57 2.09 -2.44
N ALA A 185 -17.27 2.06 -2.71
CA ALA A 185 -16.26 2.63 -1.83
C ALA A 185 -16.12 4.16 -1.93
N ILE A 186 -16.63 4.78 -3.01
CA ILE A 186 -16.50 6.23 -3.24
C ILE A 186 -17.11 7.08 -2.11
N PRO A 187 -18.35 6.83 -1.64
CA PRO A 187 -18.91 7.60 -0.53
C PRO A 187 -18.04 7.53 0.75
N ILE A 188 -17.49 6.37 1.05
CA ILE A 188 -16.61 6.16 2.21
C ILE A 188 -15.26 6.87 1.99
N ALA A 189 -14.69 6.78 0.81
CA ALA A 189 -13.44 7.48 0.48
C ALA A 189 -13.60 9.00 0.61
N LYS A 190 -14.76 9.55 0.22
CA LYS A 190 -15.09 10.98 0.43
C LYS A 190 -15.24 11.33 1.92
N GLU A 191 -16.00 10.53 2.66
CA GLU A 191 -16.19 10.69 4.12
C GLU A 191 -14.86 10.75 4.85
N LEU A 192 -13.93 9.85 4.46
CA LEU A 192 -12.63 9.69 5.10
C LEU A 192 -11.55 10.64 4.55
N ASN A 193 -11.85 11.46 3.56
CA ASN A 193 -10.82 12.21 2.81
C ASN A 193 -9.64 11.27 2.43
N ALA A 194 -9.99 10.10 1.86
CA ALA A 194 -9.02 9.09 1.47
C ALA A 194 -8.21 9.53 0.23
N ILE A 195 -7.02 8.98 0.07
CA ILE A 195 -6.19 9.22 -1.12
C ILE A 195 -6.49 8.23 -2.25
N ALA A 196 -7.01 7.04 -1.90
CA ALA A 196 -7.21 5.96 -2.86
C ALA A 196 -8.41 5.07 -2.50
N VAL A 197 -8.91 4.40 -3.53
CA VAL A 197 -9.76 3.23 -3.44
C VAL A 197 -8.95 2.03 -3.92
N ASN A 198 -8.94 0.95 -3.14
CA ASN A 198 -8.19 -0.27 -3.44
C ASN A 198 -9.17 -1.40 -3.76
N PRO A 199 -9.61 -1.56 -5.03
CA PRO A 199 -10.56 -2.61 -5.41
C PRO A 199 -9.88 -3.91 -5.80
N TRP A 200 -10.63 -5.02 -5.73
CA TRP A 200 -10.21 -6.27 -6.33
C TRP A 200 -10.15 -6.17 -7.86
N TYR A 201 -8.99 -6.47 -8.48
CA TYR A 201 -8.74 -6.25 -9.90
C TYR A 201 -9.74 -6.92 -10.83
N LYS A 202 -10.33 -8.08 -10.41
CA LYS A 202 -11.33 -8.78 -11.24
C LYS A 202 -12.69 -8.06 -11.33
N LYS A 203 -12.93 -7.06 -10.48
CA LYS A 203 -14.12 -6.20 -10.53
C LYS A 203 -13.85 -4.87 -11.25
N LEU A 204 -12.59 -4.60 -11.64
CA LEU A 204 -12.23 -3.40 -12.37
C LEU A 204 -12.55 -3.50 -13.87
N THR A 205 -12.93 -2.35 -14.39
CA THR A 205 -13.04 -2.03 -15.82
C THR A 205 -12.40 -0.66 -16.05
N ALA A 206 -12.01 -0.35 -17.27
CA ALA A 206 -11.50 0.98 -17.62
C ALA A 206 -12.52 2.10 -17.28
N GLU A 207 -13.83 1.78 -17.32
CA GLU A 207 -14.89 2.74 -17.01
C GLU A 207 -14.94 3.06 -15.51
N ASN A 208 -15.05 2.05 -14.64
CA ASN A 208 -15.14 2.29 -13.19
C ASN A 208 -13.82 2.83 -12.62
N THR A 209 -12.66 2.47 -13.19
CA THR A 209 -11.36 3.09 -12.86
C THR A 209 -11.41 4.60 -13.08
N LYS A 210 -11.83 5.03 -14.29
CA LYS A 210 -11.97 6.46 -14.61
C LYS A 210 -13.01 7.17 -13.74
N GLN A 211 -14.09 6.50 -13.36
CA GLN A 211 -15.10 7.08 -12.48
C GLN A 211 -14.52 7.36 -11.09
N ILE A 212 -13.75 6.42 -10.51
CA ILE A 212 -13.07 6.61 -9.21
C ILE A 212 -12.07 7.76 -9.30
N GLN A 213 -11.25 7.80 -10.36
CA GLN A 213 -10.24 8.84 -10.56
C GLN A 213 -10.88 10.22 -10.79
N LYS A 214 -12.02 10.31 -11.47
CA LYS A 214 -12.78 11.55 -11.65
C LYS A 214 -13.28 12.14 -10.32
N GLU A 215 -13.52 11.29 -9.33
CA GLU A 215 -13.88 11.72 -7.97
C GLU A 215 -12.66 12.15 -7.13
N GLY A 216 -11.45 12.10 -7.71
CA GLY A 216 -10.21 12.58 -7.11
C GLY A 216 -9.40 11.50 -6.37
N PHE A 217 -9.77 10.22 -6.50
CA PHE A 217 -9.09 9.12 -5.82
C PHE A 217 -8.13 8.38 -6.76
N LYS A 218 -6.98 7.96 -6.24
CA LYS A 218 -6.13 6.97 -6.89
C LYS A 218 -6.78 5.59 -6.85
N VAL A 219 -6.37 4.71 -7.78
CA VAL A 219 -6.81 3.32 -7.84
C VAL A 219 -5.59 2.41 -7.71
N PHE A 220 -5.45 1.75 -6.55
CA PHE A 220 -4.44 0.71 -6.32
C PHE A 220 -5.15 -0.63 -6.21
N THR A 221 -4.95 -1.50 -7.21
CA THR A 221 -5.73 -2.75 -7.28
C THR A 221 -4.94 -3.98 -6.84
N TYR A 222 -5.61 -4.98 -6.24
CA TYR A 222 -5.04 -6.18 -5.66
C TYR A 222 -5.73 -7.47 -6.14
N THR A 223 -5.11 -8.63 -6.12
CA THR A 223 -3.68 -8.87 -6.15
C THR A 223 -3.34 -9.32 -7.56
N VAL A 224 -2.52 -8.57 -8.25
CA VAL A 224 -2.26 -8.73 -9.69
C VAL A 224 -0.88 -9.37 -9.87
N ASN A 225 -0.84 -10.62 -10.33
CA ASN A 225 0.38 -11.42 -10.37
C ASN A 225 0.83 -11.80 -11.78
N GLU A 226 -0.13 -11.99 -12.70
CA GLU A 226 0.20 -12.47 -14.03
C GLU A 226 0.51 -11.29 -14.96
N PRO A 227 1.56 -11.42 -15.82
CA PRO A 227 1.97 -10.33 -16.71
C PRO A 227 0.84 -9.79 -17.60
N GLU A 228 -0.07 -10.67 -18.03
CA GLU A 228 -1.24 -10.30 -18.85
C GLU A 228 -2.23 -9.44 -18.04
N ASP A 229 -2.48 -9.79 -16.77
CA ASP A 229 -3.33 -9.02 -15.89
C ASP A 229 -2.68 -7.68 -15.52
N ILE A 230 -1.36 -7.65 -15.31
CA ILE A 230 -0.60 -6.42 -15.06
C ILE A 230 -0.73 -5.47 -16.27
N ALA A 231 -0.50 -5.98 -17.48
CA ALA A 231 -0.66 -5.18 -18.70
C ALA A 231 -2.08 -4.62 -18.84
N LYS A 232 -3.10 -5.45 -18.55
CA LYS A 232 -4.49 -5.06 -18.57
C LYS A 232 -4.82 -3.97 -17.54
N MET A 233 -4.27 -4.05 -16.32
CA MET A 233 -4.47 -3.01 -15.31
C MET A 233 -3.79 -1.68 -15.71
N LYS A 234 -2.60 -1.76 -16.32
CA LYS A 234 -1.95 -0.59 -16.93
C LYS A 234 -2.81 0.03 -18.04
N GLU A 235 -3.43 -0.80 -18.90
CA GLU A 235 -4.35 -0.34 -19.95
C GLU A 235 -5.60 0.34 -19.37
N PHE A 236 -6.13 -0.16 -18.25
CA PHE A 236 -7.25 0.48 -17.55
C PHE A 236 -6.87 1.81 -16.89
N GLY A 237 -5.57 2.11 -16.79
CA GLY A 237 -5.03 3.33 -16.24
C GLY A 237 -5.07 3.38 -14.71
N VAL A 238 -4.92 2.23 -14.03
CA VAL A 238 -4.80 2.23 -12.56
C VAL A 238 -3.50 2.91 -12.12
N ASP A 239 -3.49 3.49 -10.93
CA ASP A 239 -2.33 4.22 -10.40
C ASP A 239 -1.28 3.28 -9.78
N GLY A 240 -1.61 2.00 -9.55
CA GLY A 240 -0.68 1.00 -9.03
C GLY A 240 -1.34 -0.34 -8.77
N ILE A 241 -0.51 -1.33 -8.49
CA ILE A 241 -0.94 -2.70 -8.19
C ILE A 241 -0.27 -3.23 -6.93
N PHE A 242 -1.01 -4.03 -6.16
CA PHE A 242 -0.45 -4.95 -5.18
C PHE A 242 -0.12 -6.26 -5.89
N THR A 243 1.13 -6.70 -5.78
CA THR A 243 1.58 -7.92 -6.43
C THR A 243 2.48 -8.78 -5.54
N ASN A 244 2.36 -10.10 -5.69
CA ASN A 244 3.23 -11.06 -5.02
C ASN A 244 4.62 -11.15 -5.69
N TYR A 245 4.72 -10.68 -6.94
CA TYR A 245 5.90 -10.78 -7.80
C TYR A 245 6.27 -9.40 -8.38
N PRO A 246 6.88 -8.52 -7.56
CA PRO A 246 7.13 -7.14 -7.97
C PRO A 246 7.93 -6.97 -9.26
N ASP A 247 8.89 -7.86 -9.51
CA ASP A 247 9.74 -7.88 -10.70
C ASP A 247 8.97 -8.12 -12.02
N ARG A 248 7.74 -8.66 -11.96
CA ARG A 248 6.89 -8.83 -13.14
C ARG A 248 6.20 -7.55 -13.61
N ALA A 249 6.23 -6.51 -12.79
CA ALA A 249 5.56 -5.23 -13.07
C ALA A 249 6.49 -4.17 -13.69
N ASN A 250 7.81 -4.42 -13.66
CA ASN A 250 8.89 -3.56 -14.17
C ASN A 250 9.13 -3.78 -15.66
#